data_1d46f54eee4690db0d0ff6c4155c0d74
#
_entry.id   1d46f54eee4690db0d0ff6c4155c0d74
#
_cell.length_a   1.000
_cell.length_b   1.000
_cell.length_c   1.000
_cell.angle_alpha   90.00
_cell.angle_beta   90.00
_cell.angle_gamma   90.00
#
_symmetry.space_group_name_H-M   'P 1'
#
loop_
_entity.id
_entity.type
_entity.pdbx_description
1 polymer ?
#
loop_
_entity_poly.entity_id
_entity_poly.type
_entity_poly.pdbx_seq_one_letter_code
_entity_poly.pdbx_strand_id
1 'polypeptide(L)'
;MIDELDKYHEYWEQCDAFIIEKQMSFGKRHNTMALKIGQHCWSYFSIKYGGKTIEEFPAYHKTQVLGATKIEKTTKKGTKRYKSISKPARKKWCINQALIIMDARSDSETISQIQGSRKKDDLCDVICQLQAYKYLHYVSDK
;
A
#
# COMPACT_ATOMS: atom_id res chain seq x y z
N MET A 1 12.60 -14.95 -8.79
CA MET A 1 12.05 -14.03 -7.75
C MET A 1 12.97 -13.91 -6.55
N ILE A 2 13.49 -15.00 -6.00
CA ILE A 2 14.48 -14.94 -4.90
C ILE A 2 15.68 -14.10 -5.31
N ASP A 3 16.32 -14.41 -6.44
CA ASP A 3 17.48 -13.66 -6.96
C ASP A 3 17.17 -12.16 -7.16
N GLU A 4 15.91 -11.82 -7.47
CA GLU A 4 15.50 -10.42 -7.60
C GLU A 4 15.40 -9.72 -6.24
N LEU A 5 14.86 -10.40 -5.24
CA LEU A 5 14.80 -9.88 -3.88
C LEU A 5 16.19 -9.78 -3.24
N ASP A 6 17.09 -10.72 -3.54
CA ASP A 6 18.45 -10.75 -3.01
C ASP A 6 19.30 -9.56 -3.47
N LYS A 7 19.00 -8.95 -4.61
CA LYS A 7 19.68 -7.73 -5.08
C LYS A 7 19.54 -6.55 -4.12
N TYR A 8 18.54 -6.58 -3.28
CA TYR A 8 18.20 -5.50 -2.36
C TYR A 8 18.48 -5.87 -0.89
N HIS A 9 19.28 -6.90 -0.65
CA HIS A 9 19.50 -7.40 0.71
C HIS A 9 20.02 -6.32 1.67
N GLU A 10 20.92 -5.42 1.23
CA GLU A 10 21.44 -4.33 2.04
C GLU A 10 20.35 -3.37 2.54
N TYR A 11 19.30 -3.17 1.74
CA TYR A 11 18.13 -2.40 2.17
C TYR A 11 17.26 -3.19 3.13
N TRP A 12 17.08 -4.50 2.86
CA TRP A 12 16.27 -5.35 3.73
C TRP A 12 16.86 -5.49 5.12
N GLU A 13 18.17 -5.47 5.26
CA GLU A 13 18.84 -5.51 6.57
C GLU A 13 18.56 -4.28 7.42
N GLN A 14 18.33 -3.13 6.79
CA GLN A 14 18.03 -1.87 7.48
C GLN A 14 16.54 -1.70 7.83
N CYS A 15 15.66 -2.55 7.30
CA CYS A 15 14.23 -2.48 7.59
C CYS A 15 13.91 -3.11 8.94
N ASP A 16 13.02 -2.50 9.72
CA ASP A 16 12.48 -3.08 10.96
C ASP A 16 11.24 -3.95 10.69
N ALA A 17 10.53 -3.68 9.60
CA ALA A 17 9.31 -4.37 9.23
C ALA A 17 9.16 -4.53 7.71
N PHE A 18 8.57 -5.64 7.29
CA PHE A 18 8.20 -5.92 5.92
C PHE A 18 6.68 -5.97 5.80
N ILE A 19 6.14 -5.06 5.01
CA ILE A 19 4.69 -4.93 4.83
C ILE A 19 4.32 -5.43 3.45
N ILE A 20 3.54 -6.50 3.42
CA ILE A 20 3.10 -7.13 2.17
C ILE A 20 1.63 -6.80 1.95
N GLU A 21 1.28 -6.30 0.76
CA GLU A 21 -0.13 -6.05 0.46
C GLU A 21 -0.94 -7.33 0.53
N LYS A 22 -1.93 -7.34 1.42
CA LYS A 22 -2.86 -8.46 1.53
C LYS A 22 -3.74 -8.56 0.29
N GLN A 23 -3.58 -9.65 -0.43
CA GLN A 23 -4.39 -9.93 -1.61
C GLN A 23 -5.76 -10.48 -1.23
N MET A 24 -6.81 -10.03 -1.94
CA MET A 24 -8.16 -10.53 -1.71
C MET A 24 -8.31 -11.95 -2.22
N SER A 25 -8.71 -12.86 -1.34
CA SER A 25 -8.93 -14.28 -1.66
C SER A 25 -10.40 -14.66 -1.86
N PHE A 26 -11.33 -13.68 -1.84
CA PHE A 26 -12.76 -13.92 -1.87
C PHE A 26 -13.38 -13.63 -3.24
N GLY A 27 -14.33 -14.47 -3.63
CA GLY A 27 -15.17 -14.26 -4.81
C GLY A 27 -14.60 -14.84 -6.10
N LYS A 28 -15.34 -14.64 -7.19
CA LYS A 28 -15.02 -15.21 -8.51
C LYS A 28 -13.83 -14.59 -9.23
N ARG A 29 -13.23 -13.54 -8.69
CA ARG A 29 -12.15 -12.75 -9.33
C ARG A 29 -10.96 -12.56 -8.37
N HIS A 30 -10.39 -13.66 -7.90
CA HIS A 30 -9.13 -13.58 -7.18
C HIS A 30 -7.94 -13.67 -8.14
N ASN A 31 -6.92 -12.88 -7.88
CA ASN A 31 -5.67 -12.93 -8.65
C ASN A 31 -4.74 -13.98 -8.04
N THR A 32 -4.82 -15.21 -8.56
CA THR A 32 -4.00 -16.33 -8.06
C THR A 32 -2.51 -16.05 -8.13
N MET A 33 -2.05 -15.33 -9.17
CA MET A 33 -0.63 -14.97 -9.30
C MET A 33 -0.20 -14.02 -8.20
N ALA A 34 -0.99 -12.98 -7.91
CA ALA A 34 -0.69 -12.04 -6.84
C ALA A 34 -0.68 -12.71 -5.46
N LEU A 35 -1.60 -13.66 -5.21
CA LEU A 35 -1.60 -14.47 -3.99
C LEU A 35 -0.32 -15.29 -3.85
N LYS A 36 0.12 -15.95 -4.93
CA LYS A 36 1.37 -16.73 -4.93
C LYS A 36 2.59 -15.84 -4.69
N ILE A 37 2.66 -14.69 -5.35
CA ILE A 37 3.76 -13.72 -5.16
C ILE A 37 3.78 -13.23 -3.71
N GLY A 38 2.63 -12.85 -3.15
CA GLY A 38 2.54 -12.43 -1.75
C GLY A 38 3.04 -13.51 -0.78
N GLN A 39 2.62 -14.77 -1.00
CA GLN A 39 3.08 -15.91 -0.20
C GLN A 39 4.58 -16.16 -0.34
N HIS A 40 5.13 -16.00 -1.53
CA HIS A 40 6.56 -16.11 -1.76
C HIS A 40 7.36 -15.01 -1.05
N CYS A 41 6.89 -13.77 -1.10
CA CYS A 41 7.50 -12.66 -0.36
C CYS A 41 7.47 -12.92 1.15
N TRP A 42 6.30 -13.36 1.66
CA TRP A 42 6.17 -13.75 3.06
C TRP A 42 7.20 -14.81 3.47
N SER A 43 7.29 -15.90 2.71
CA SER A 43 8.22 -17.00 2.98
C SER A 43 9.68 -16.54 2.90
N TYR A 44 10.03 -15.75 1.90
CA TYR A 44 11.37 -15.21 1.73
C TYR A 44 11.80 -14.38 2.94
N PHE A 45 10.99 -13.41 3.33
CA PHE A 45 11.31 -12.54 4.47
C PHE A 45 11.29 -13.30 5.79
N SER A 46 10.37 -14.25 5.97
CA SER A 46 10.31 -15.09 7.18
C SER A 46 11.56 -15.97 7.36
N ILE A 47 12.08 -16.52 6.27
CA ILE A 47 13.27 -17.38 6.31
C ILE A 47 14.55 -16.56 6.51
N LYS A 48 14.70 -15.47 5.76
CA LYS A 48 15.95 -14.69 5.77
C LYS A 48 16.02 -13.65 6.89
N TYR A 49 14.87 -13.13 7.32
CA TYR A 49 14.77 -12.00 8.27
C TYR A 49 13.76 -12.28 9.39
N GLY A 50 13.65 -13.52 9.83
CA GLY A 50 12.65 -14.00 10.79
C GLY A 50 12.65 -13.33 12.18
N GLY A 51 13.68 -12.51 12.48
CA GLY A 51 13.70 -11.68 13.69
C GLY A 51 12.99 -10.33 13.53
N LYS A 52 12.49 -10.00 12.32
CA LYS A 52 11.83 -8.74 12.01
C LYS A 52 10.33 -8.92 11.87
N THR A 53 9.58 -7.83 11.99
CA THR A 53 8.12 -7.85 11.76
C THR A 53 7.81 -8.11 10.30
N ILE A 54 6.95 -9.09 10.01
CA ILE A 54 6.44 -9.37 8.67
C ILE A 54 4.92 -9.42 8.76
N GLU A 55 4.25 -8.55 8.02
CA GLU A 55 2.80 -8.37 8.16
C GLU A 55 2.10 -8.22 6.80
N GLU A 56 0.96 -8.88 6.66
CA GLU A 56 0.03 -8.62 5.55
C GLU A 56 -0.87 -7.44 5.88
N PHE A 57 -0.82 -6.39 5.05
CA PHE A 57 -1.54 -5.16 5.26
C PHE A 57 -2.61 -4.94 4.19
N PRO A 58 -3.90 -4.83 4.57
CA PRO A 58 -4.97 -4.65 3.61
C PRO A 58 -4.91 -3.31 2.87
N ALA A 59 -5.01 -3.34 1.54
CA ALA A 59 -4.91 -2.16 0.68
C ALA A 59 -5.94 -1.06 0.99
N TYR A 60 -7.10 -1.38 1.58
CA TYR A 60 -8.14 -0.40 1.90
C TYR A 60 -7.73 0.56 3.04
N HIS A 61 -6.81 0.17 3.92
CA HIS A 61 -6.34 1.03 5.00
C HIS A 61 -5.73 2.33 4.48
N LYS A 62 -5.00 2.31 3.36
CA LYS A 62 -4.43 3.54 2.78
C LYS A 62 -5.49 4.62 2.53
N THR A 63 -6.65 4.23 2.00
CA THR A 63 -7.74 5.19 1.71
C THR A 63 -8.52 5.60 2.95
N GLN A 64 -8.66 4.72 3.93
CA GLN A 64 -9.35 5.03 5.18
C GLN A 64 -8.52 5.93 6.08
N VAL A 65 -7.26 5.60 6.28
CA VAL A 65 -6.34 6.30 7.19
C VAL A 65 -5.93 7.66 6.62
N LEU A 66 -5.61 7.72 5.32
CA LEU A 66 -5.15 8.94 4.67
C LEU A 66 -6.30 9.83 4.15
N GLY A 67 -7.56 9.50 4.48
CA GLY A 67 -8.70 10.37 4.27
C GLY A 67 -9.17 10.51 2.83
N ALA A 68 -9.16 9.44 2.04
CA ALA A 68 -9.73 9.48 0.69
C ALA A 68 -11.23 9.83 0.72
N THR A 69 -11.64 10.74 -0.15
CA THR A 69 -13.03 11.19 -0.27
C THR A 69 -13.98 10.03 -0.53
N LYS A 70 -15.09 10.00 0.18
CA LYS A 70 -16.18 9.04 -0.02
C LYS A 70 -17.37 9.74 -0.68
N ILE A 71 -18.04 9.04 -1.60
CA ILE A 71 -19.24 9.54 -2.25
C ILE A 71 -20.44 9.16 -1.38
N GLU A 72 -21.18 10.15 -0.92
CA GLU A 72 -22.45 9.94 -0.23
C GLU A 72 -23.51 9.51 -1.26
N LYS A 73 -24.23 8.44 -0.96
CA LYS A 73 -25.39 7.98 -1.73
C LYS A 73 -26.56 7.81 -0.78
N THR A 74 -27.69 8.40 -1.12
CA THR A 74 -28.94 8.13 -0.43
C THR A 74 -29.63 6.94 -1.08
N THR A 75 -29.99 5.92 -0.29
CA THR A 75 -30.75 4.77 -0.75
C THR A 75 -32.21 5.17 -1.01
N LYS A 76 -32.94 4.34 -1.76
CA LYS A 76 -34.39 4.53 -1.97
C LYS A 76 -35.20 4.61 -0.67
N LYS A 77 -34.64 4.12 0.45
CA LYS A 77 -35.25 4.18 1.79
C LYS A 77 -34.77 5.40 2.62
N GLY A 78 -34.11 6.38 2.02
CA GLY A 78 -33.63 7.59 2.69
C GLY A 78 -32.35 7.40 3.53
N THR A 79 -31.79 6.19 3.60
CA THR A 79 -30.58 5.93 4.39
C THR A 79 -29.34 6.41 3.64
N LYS A 80 -28.49 7.17 4.28
CA LYS A 80 -27.21 7.60 3.75
C LYS A 80 -26.20 6.45 3.76
N ARG A 81 -25.58 6.16 2.63
CA ARG A 81 -24.48 5.20 2.49
C ARG A 81 -23.28 5.87 1.84
N TYR A 82 -22.10 5.52 2.30
CA TYR A 82 -20.85 6.02 1.75
C TYR A 82 -20.22 4.97 0.83
N LYS A 83 -19.91 5.38 -0.39
CA LYS A 83 -19.24 4.54 -1.38
C LYS A 83 -17.84 5.09 -1.68
N SER A 84 -16.88 4.20 -1.87
CA SER A 84 -15.56 4.60 -2.37
C SER A 84 -15.67 5.23 -3.77
N ILE A 85 -14.78 6.17 -4.04
CA ILE A 85 -14.62 6.76 -5.38
C ILE A 85 -14.26 5.68 -6.41
N SER A 86 -14.48 5.98 -7.70
CA SER A 86 -14.17 5.06 -8.79
C SER A 86 -12.70 4.64 -8.80
N LYS A 87 -12.38 3.49 -9.41
CA LYS A 87 -10.99 3.00 -9.50
C LYS A 87 -10.04 4.03 -10.13
N PRO A 88 -10.36 4.71 -11.26
CA PRO A 88 -9.50 5.75 -11.82
C PRO A 88 -9.31 6.94 -10.88
N ALA A 89 -10.38 7.42 -10.25
CA ALA A 89 -10.30 8.53 -9.30
C ALA A 89 -9.45 8.16 -8.07
N ARG A 90 -9.53 6.92 -7.60
CA ARG A 90 -8.72 6.40 -6.49
C ARG A 90 -7.24 6.34 -6.85
N LYS A 91 -6.89 5.93 -8.07
CA LYS A 91 -5.50 5.94 -8.56
C LYS A 91 -4.94 7.36 -8.61
N LYS A 92 -5.71 8.31 -9.18
CA LYS A 92 -5.31 9.73 -9.22
C LYS A 92 -5.13 10.31 -7.82
N TRP A 93 -6.06 10.01 -6.91
CA TRP A 93 -5.96 10.42 -5.51
C TRP A 93 -4.67 9.86 -4.86
N CYS A 94 -4.36 8.58 -5.07
CA CYS A 94 -3.20 7.93 -4.50
C CYS A 94 -1.89 8.56 -4.99
N ILE A 95 -1.79 8.91 -6.27
CA ILE A 95 -0.63 9.61 -6.83
C ILE A 95 -0.47 10.97 -6.17
N ASN A 96 -1.53 11.76 -6.07
CA ASN A 96 -1.48 13.07 -5.43
C ASN A 96 -1.08 12.96 -3.95
N GLN A 97 -1.65 11.99 -3.24
CA GLN A 97 -1.35 11.77 -1.82
C GLN A 97 0.12 11.36 -1.60
N ALA A 98 0.66 10.48 -2.45
CA ALA A 98 2.06 10.08 -2.37
C ALA A 98 3.00 11.28 -2.62
N LEU A 99 2.70 12.12 -3.59
CA LEU A 99 3.48 13.34 -3.85
C LEU A 99 3.46 14.30 -2.66
N ILE A 100 2.30 14.51 -2.02
CA ILE A 100 2.18 15.32 -0.81
C ILE A 100 3.04 14.74 0.33
N ILE A 101 3.03 13.41 0.51
CA ILE A 101 3.83 12.75 1.54
C ILE A 101 5.33 12.93 1.28
N MET A 102 5.77 12.77 0.03
CA MET A 102 7.18 12.91 -0.31
C MET A 102 7.65 14.36 -0.25
N ASP A 103 6.81 15.31 -0.66
CA ASP A 103 7.10 16.74 -0.54
C ASP A 103 7.26 17.15 0.95
N ALA A 104 6.36 16.71 1.81
CA ALA A 104 6.47 16.94 3.26
C ALA A 104 7.74 16.34 3.90
N ARG A 105 8.35 15.34 3.24
CA ARG A 105 9.63 14.73 3.64
C ARG A 105 10.84 15.35 2.96
N SER A 106 10.64 16.32 2.06
CA SER A 106 11.68 16.90 1.20
C SER A 106 12.41 15.85 0.34
N ASP A 107 11.72 14.77 -0.03
CA ASP A 107 12.25 13.67 -0.84
C ASP A 107 12.06 13.95 -2.34
N SER A 108 12.89 14.85 -2.86
CA SER A 108 12.87 15.24 -4.28
C SER A 108 13.27 14.09 -5.22
N GLU A 109 14.08 13.16 -4.76
CA GLU A 109 14.50 11.99 -5.54
C GLU A 109 13.31 11.08 -5.83
N THR A 110 12.57 10.69 -4.80
CA THR A 110 11.37 9.85 -4.96
C THR A 110 10.29 10.58 -5.79
N ILE A 111 10.13 11.89 -5.61
CA ILE A 111 9.21 12.69 -6.45
C ILE A 111 9.61 12.59 -7.94
N SER A 112 10.87 12.74 -8.26
CA SER A 112 11.38 12.62 -9.63
C SER A 112 11.17 11.22 -10.19
N GLN A 113 11.39 10.17 -9.41
CA GLN A 113 11.14 8.78 -9.80
C GLN A 113 9.65 8.54 -10.10
N ILE A 114 8.74 9.04 -9.25
CA ILE A 114 7.30 8.96 -9.50
C ILE A 114 6.94 9.66 -10.80
N GLN A 115 7.43 10.87 -11.02
CA GLN A 115 7.11 11.67 -12.21
C GLN A 115 7.64 11.01 -13.49
N GLY A 116 8.80 10.39 -13.47
CA GLY A 116 9.42 9.67 -14.58
C GLY A 116 8.85 8.27 -14.84
N SER A 117 8.13 7.68 -13.89
CA SER A 117 7.62 6.32 -14.00
C SER A 117 6.42 6.21 -14.96
N ARG A 118 6.39 5.14 -15.77
CA ARG A 118 5.22 4.79 -16.59
C ARG A 118 4.04 4.28 -15.74
N LYS A 119 4.33 3.61 -14.62
CA LYS A 119 3.34 3.03 -13.68
C LYS A 119 3.40 3.76 -12.34
N LYS A 120 3.09 5.04 -12.36
CA LYS A 120 3.10 5.91 -11.17
C LYS A 120 2.24 5.37 -10.03
N ASP A 121 1.12 4.78 -10.36
CA ASP A 121 0.16 4.26 -9.39
C ASP A 121 0.75 3.11 -8.53
N ASP A 122 1.58 2.24 -9.10
CA ASP A 122 2.18 1.13 -8.36
C ASP A 122 3.15 1.63 -7.26
N LEU A 123 4.02 2.60 -7.60
CA LEU A 123 4.92 3.23 -6.63
C LEU A 123 4.15 4.00 -5.55
N CYS A 124 3.16 4.79 -5.97
CA CYS A 124 2.36 5.60 -5.07
C CYS A 124 1.51 4.75 -4.13
N ASP A 125 1.04 3.58 -4.58
CA ASP A 125 0.32 2.63 -3.74
C ASP A 125 1.19 2.13 -2.58
N VAL A 126 2.45 1.81 -2.83
CA VAL A 126 3.41 1.39 -1.79
C VAL A 126 3.65 2.52 -0.77
N ILE A 127 3.91 3.74 -1.24
CA ILE A 127 4.14 4.90 -0.37
C ILE A 127 2.93 5.14 0.54
N CYS A 128 1.73 5.15 -0.03
CA CYS A 128 0.50 5.38 0.74
C CYS A 128 0.22 4.22 1.73
N GLN A 129 0.52 2.98 1.36
CA GLN A 129 0.35 1.85 2.27
C GLN A 129 1.32 1.93 3.46
N LEU A 130 2.60 2.21 3.21
CA LEU A 130 3.59 2.37 4.27
C LEU A 130 3.24 3.54 5.20
N GLN A 131 2.77 4.67 4.65
CA GLN A 131 2.34 5.81 5.47
C GLN A 131 1.13 5.46 6.33
N ALA A 132 0.15 4.74 5.77
CA ALA A 132 -1.02 4.30 6.52
C ALA A 132 -0.64 3.30 7.62
N TYR A 133 0.25 2.36 7.33
CA TYR A 133 0.80 1.42 8.31
C TYR A 133 1.49 2.17 9.45
N LYS A 134 2.41 3.07 9.12
CA LYS A 134 3.12 3.90 10.10
C LYS A 134 2.15 4.67 10.99
N TYR A 135 1.12 5.28 10.41
CA TYR A 135 0.12 6.02 11.18
C TYR A 135 -0.61 5.12 12.17
N LEU A 136 -1.10 3.96 11.73
CA LEU A 136 -1.87 3.03 12.58
C LEU A 136 -1.05 2.41 13.71
N HIS A 137 0.23 2.13 13.48
CA HIS A 137 1.06 1.40 14.45
C HIS A 137 1.91 2.29 15.35
N TYR A 138 2.19 3.53 14.94
CA TYR A 138 3.14 4.39 15.63
C TYR A 138 2.62 5.79 15.95
N VAL A 139 1.53 6.23 15.34
CA VAL A 139 1.02 7.61 15.47
C VAL A 139 -0.40 7.67 16.02
N SER A 140 -1.30 6.78 15.59
CA SER A 140 -2.65 6.72 16.16
C SER A 140 -2.53 6.16 17.58
N ASP A 141 -2.53 7.02 18.55
CA ASP A 141 -2.64 6.61 19.95
C ASP A 141 -3.94 5.84 20.19
N LYS A 142 -3.79 4.81 20.68
CA LYS A 142 -3.82 4.11 21.95
C LYS A 142 -4.93 4.63 22.86
#